data_bc8d46443fdf69dae118c0b72789cb77
#
_entry.id   bc8d46443fdf69dae118c0b72789cb77
#
_cell.length_a   1.000
_cell.length_b   1.000
_cell.length_c   1.000
_cell.angle_alpha   90.00
_cell.angle_beta   90.00
_cell.angle_gamma   90.00
#
_symmetry.space_group_name_H-M   'P 1'
#
loop_
_entity.id
_entity.type
_entity.pdbx_description
1 polymer ?
#
loop_
_entity_poly.entity_id
_entity_poly.type
_entity_poly.pdbx_seq_one_letter_code
_entity_poly.pdbx_strand_id
1 'polypeptide(L)'
;TNPSTANITQGLTSALLEEASLGGRIAGDIAVLEMDEGHGALIADELKPRVVVLTNVMVDQIDRFHDSEMVAAMLEKIALRASQAVVINADDAFLEQLVLRLHGTVDTPRFGVSVDVLDQNPRGLGLASMTERRMPSEAGVLVRSVSGRSSEVTIDGGPVTSVRLPARGTHYAVDAAAALAGARAVLGSRFDPAIAVSTIGSIPPVFGRGETLQVRGKTVEFVLVQNPASFQLNIDHLDPATEQILFALGSDVRDPSYFWPVDTSGLGHVDIVSGSKADELALQLSYDNVEIGRIVHDLGAAVDEFLAMPDPARGVKTVIFSADSMRRTRAHLGLSAVEAPE
;
A
#
# COMPACT_ATOMS: atom_id res chain seq x y z
N THR A 1 -6.02 0.07 17.42
CA THR A 1 -6.11 0.34 15.97
C THR A 1 -7.29 -0.41 15.37
N ASN A 2 -7.88 0.11 14.29
CA ASN A 2 -8.89 -0.64 13.54
C ASN A 2 -8.21 -1.67 12.62
N PRO A 3 -8.88 -2.81 12.33
CA PRO A 3 -8.40 -3.76 11.32
C PRO A 3 -8.25 -3.11 9.94
N SER A 4 -7.33 -3.57 9.11
CA SER A 4 -6.99 -2.98 7.80
C SER A 4 -8.15 -2.86 6.81
N THR A 5 -9.20 -3.67 6.99
CA THR A 5 -10.42 -3.63 6.15
C THR A 5 -11.56 -2.81 6.76
N ALA A 6 -11.36 -2.19 7.92
CA ALA A 6 -12.39 -1.48 8.69
C ALA A 6 -12.16 0.04 8.70
N ASN A 7 -11.79 0.62 7.53
CA ASN A 7 -11.44 2.03 7.35
C ASN A 7 -12.63 2.95 7.02
N ILE A 8 -13.85 2.45 7.09
CA ILE A 8 -15.09 3.21 6.96
C ILE A 8 -15.71 3.48 8.34
N THR A 9 -16.66 4.41 8.42
CA THR A 9 -17.28 4.85 9.69
C THR A 9 -17.77 3.69 10.56
N GLN A 10 -18.40 2.68 9.97
CA GLN A 10 -18.92 1.51 10.71
C GLN A 10 -17.78 0.69 11.33
N GLY A 11 -16.70 0.43 10.57
CA GLY A 11 -15.55 -0.33 11.06
C GLY A 11 -14.79 0.41 12.17
N LEU A 12 -14.62 1.73 12.02
CA LEU A 12 -14.05 2.57 13.08
C LEU A 12 -14.88 2.55 14.35
N THR A 13 -16.21 2.68 14.21
CA THR A 13 -17.12 2.62 15.36
C THR A 13 -17.05 1.27 16.06
N SER A 14 -17.02 0.16 15.29
CA SER A 14 -16.89 -1.18 15.85
C SER A 14 -15.58 -1.34 16.62
N ALA A 15 -14.44 -0.93 16.05
CA ALA A 15 -13.15 -1.00 16.70
C ALA A 15 -13.09 -0.17 18.00
N LEU A 16 -13.69 1.02 18.01
CA LEU A 16 -13.77 1.84 19.22
C LEU A 16 -14.69 1.22 20.28
N LEU A 17 -15.78 0.57 19.87
CA LEU A 17 -16.70 -0.11 20.80
C LEU A 17 -16.08 -1.39 21.40
N GLU A 18 -15.29 -2.13 20.65
CA GLU A 18 -14.57 -3.32 21.15
C GLU A 18 -13.59 -2.96 22.27
N GLU A 19 -12.93 -1.80 22.17
CA GLU A 19 -11.99 -1.29 23.18
C GLU A 19 -12.67 -0.53 24.32
N ALA A 20 -13.96 -0.23 24.20
CA ALA A 20 -14.67 0.57 25.19
C ALA A 20 -15.16 -0.30 26.37
N SER A 21 -14.93 0.17 27.58
CA SER A 21 -15.59 -0.35 28.78
C SER A 21 -17.10 -0.08 28.75
N LEU A 22 -17.89 -0.77 29.59
CA LEU A 22 -19.33 -0.49 29.75
C LEU A 22 -19.65 0.96 30.10
N GLY A 23 -18.70 1.71 30.66
CA GLY A 23 -18.82 3.15 30.93
C GLY A 23 -18.36 4.05 29.78
N GLY A 24 -18.10 3.51 28.59
CA GLY A 24 -17.68 4.25 27.40
C GLY A 24 -16.22 4.75 27.45
N ARG A 25 -15.37 4.21 28.33
CA ARG A 25 -13.96 4.58 28.44
C ARG A 25 -13.10 3.61 27.63
N ILE A 26 -12.19 4.15 26.81
CA ILE A 26 -11.15 3.42 26.10
C ILE A 26 -9.86 3.49 26.94
N ALA A 27 -9.21 2.36 27.18
CA ALA A 27 -8.04 2.26 28.05
C ALA A 27 -6.70 2.65 27.38
N GLY A 28 -6.69 2.82 26.07
CA GLY A 28 -5.48 3.17 25.31
C GLY A 28 -5.04 4.61 25.48
N ASP A 29 -3.72 4.86 25.41
CA ASP A 29 -3.13 6.19 25.42
C ASP A 29 -3.13 6.85 24.03
N ILE A 30 -3.08 6.05 22.97
CA ILE A 30 -3.00 6.46 21.57
C ILE A 30 -3.95 5.59 20.75
N ALA A 31 -4.81 6.21 19.95
CA ALA A 31 -5.57 5.56 18.90
C ALA A 31 -4.91 5.85 17.56
N VAL A 32 -4.55 4.80 16.81
CA VAL A 32 -4.10 4.89 15.42
C VAL A 32 -5.22 4.33 14.55
N LEU A 33 -5.79 5.18 13.69
CA LEU A 33 -6.95 4.84 12.89
C LEU A 33 -6.63 5.01 11.40
N GLU A 34 -6.76 3.93 10.62
CA GLU A 34 -6.76 3.99 9.17
C GLU A 34 -8.15 4.42 8.70
N MET A 35 -8.21 5.40 7.79
CA MET A 35 -9.47 5.96 7.32
C MET A 35 -9.46 6.13 5.81
N ASP A 36 -10.55 5.71 5.18
CA ASP A 36 -10.91 6.08 3.81
C ASP A 36 -11.14 7.59 3.74
N GLU A 37 -10.64 8.27 2.72
CA GLU A 37 -10.66 9.73 2.58
C GLU A 37 -12.08 10.32 2.57
N GLY A 38 -13.04 9.64 1.92
CA GLY A 38 -14.42 10.08 1.87
C GLY A 38 -15.11 9.98 3.24
N HIS A 39 -14.94 8.84 3.93
CA HIS A 39 -15.47 8.66 5.29
C HIS A 39 -14.74 9.53 6.30
N GLY A 40 -13.42 9.70 6.17
CA GLY A 40 -12.62 10.59 6.99
C GLY A 40 -13.10 12.04 6.92
N ALA A 41 -13.37 12.53 5.72
CA ALA A 41 -13.91 13.87 5.51
C ALA A 41 -15.31 14.08 6.12
N LEU A 42 -16.11 13.00 6.27
CA LEU A 42 -17.43 13.07 6.91
C LEU A 42 -17.33 13.18 8.44
N ILE A 43 -16.41 12.43 9.07
CA ILE A 43 -16.36 12.30 10.54
C ILE A 43 -15.21 13.07 11.19
N ALA A 44 -14.40 13.80 10.43
CA ALA A 44 -13.25 14.54 10.96
C ALA A 44 -13.62 15.56 12.05
N ASP A 45 -14.79 16.17 11.94
CA ASP A 45 -15.30 17.13 12.94
C ASP A 45 -15.58 16.49 14.30
N GLU A 46 -15.96 15.21 14.31
CA GLU A 46 -16.28 14.46 15.52
C GLU A 46 -15.02 13.82 16.13
N LEU A 47 -14.13 13.29 15.30
CA LEU A 47 -12.90 12.63 15.75
C LEU A 47 -11.86 13.61 16.31
N LYS A 48 -11.74 14.80 15.73
CA LYS A 48 -10.78 15.85 16.14
C LYS A 48 -9.36 15.29 16.30
N PRO A 49 -8.74 14.77 15.25
CA PRO A 49 -7.44 14.11 15.34
C PRO A 49 -6.36 15.04 15.87
N ARG A 50 -5.45 14.55 16.69
CA ARG A 50 -4.26 15.30 17.09
C ARG A 50 -3.26 15.40 15.96
N VAL A 51 -2.96 14.25 15.34
CA VAL A 51 -2.04 14.10 14.22
C VAL A 51 -2.77 13.42 13.07
N VAL A 52 -2.61 13.96 11.89
CA VAL A 52 -3.08 13.35 10.63
C VAL A 52 -1.85 12.98 9.82
N VAL A 53 -1.83 11.78 9.24
CA VAL A 53 -0.80 11.35 8.31
C VAL A 53 -1.44 11.19 6.94
N LEU A 54 -1.00 11.99 5.98
CA LEU A 54 -1.43 11.94 4.58
C LEU A 54 -0.36 11.24 3.74
N THR A 55 -0.68 10.05 3.25
CA THR A 55 0.29 9.21 2.55
C THR A 55 0.49 9.63 1.11
N ASN A 56 -0.60 9.81 0.36
CA ASN A 56 -0.55 10.17 -1.06
C ASN A 56 -1.95 10.52 -1.58
N VAL A 57 -1.98 11.11 -2.79
CA VAL A 57 -3.16 11.19 -3.66
C VAL A 57 -2.87 10.29 -4.86
N MET A 58 -3.62 9.22 -5.00
CA MET A 58 -3.53 8.28 -6.13
C MET A 58 -4.79 8.35 -6.98
N VAL A 59 -4.66 7.90 -8.24
CA VAL A 59 -5.82 7.62 -9.08
C VAL A 59 -6.36 6.26 -8.64
N ASP A 60 -7.40 6.28 -7.81
CA ASP A 60 -8.07 5.09 -7.29
C ASP A 60 -9.58 5.32 -7.24
N GLN A 61 -10.35 4.24 -7.30
CA GLN A 61 -11.82 4.25 -7.20
C GLN A 61 -12.49 5.34 -8.06
N ILE A 62 -12.13 5.42 -9.36
CA ILE A 62 -12.66 6.40 -10.30
C ILE A 62 -14.20 6.44 -10.32
N ASP A 63 -14.84 5.32 -10.00
CA ASP A 63 -16.29 5.21 -9.87
C ASP A 63 -16.88 5.93 -8.63
N ARG A 64 -16.04 6.21 -7.61
CA ARG A 64 -16.41 6.99 -6.40
C ARG A 64 -15.92 8.43 -6.46
N PHE A 65 -14.68 8.61 -6.90
CA PHE A 65 -14.00 9.90 -6.91
C PHE A 65 -13.62 10.24 -8.35
N HIS A 66 -14.28 11.25 -8.91
CA HIS A 66 -14.15 11.57 -10.33
C HIS A 66 -12.75 12.04 -10.73
N ASP A 67 -12.03 12.68 -9.80
CA ASP A 67 -10.70 13.22 -10.04
C ASP A 67 -9.86 13.31 -8.74
N SER A 68 -8.57 13.54 -8.92
CA SER A 68 -7.61 13.67 -7.81
C SER A 68 -7.78 14.95 -7.00
N GLU A 69 -8.32 16.01 -7.60
CA GLU A 69 -8.63 17.27 -6.91
C GLU A 69 -9.74 17.08 -5.88
N MET A 70 -10.73 16.24 -6.19
CA MET A 70 -11.77 15.87 -5.21
C MET A 70 -11.17 15.11 -4.02
N VAL A 71 -10.27 14.15 -4.26
CA VAL A 71 -9.56 13.43 -3.20
C VAL A 71 -8.72 14.40 -2.37
N ALA A 72 -7.95 15.28 -3.01
CA ALA A 72 -7.16 16.30 -2.31
C ALA A 72 -8.02 17.22 -1.44
N ALA A 73 -9.21 17.62 -1.91
CA ALA A 73 -10.14 18.43 -1.13
C ALA A 73 -10.71 17.69 0.09
N MET A 74 -10.94 16.38 0.00
CA MET A 74 -11.34 15.55 1.14
C MET A 74 -10.21 15.45 2.17
N LEU A 75 -8.99 15.21 1.72
CA LEU A 75 -7.80 15.17 2.58
C LEU A 75 -7.55 16.52 3.26
N GLU A 76 -7.75 17.63 2.54
CA GLU A 76 -7.69 18.98 3.13
C GLU A 76 -8.68 19.15 4.27
N LYS A 77 -9.93 18.71 4.07
CA LYS A 77 -10.97 18.79 5.10
C LYS A 77 -10.58 18.04 6.37
N ILE A 78 -9.95 16.85 6.23
CA ILE A 78 -9.43 16.08 7.36
C ILE A 78 -8.26 16.81 8.02
N ALA A 79 -7.30 17.28 7.22
CA ALA A 79 -6.10 17.96 7.69
C ALA A 79 -6.40 19.21 8.51
N LEU A 80 -7.39 20.01 8.09
CA LEU A 80 -7.84 21.22 8.79
C LEU A 80 -8.43 20.93 10.18
N ARG A 81 -8.68 19.68 10.55
CA ARG A 81 -9.15 19.26 11.88
C ARG A 81 -8.03 18.75 12.78
N ALA A 82 -6.82 18.62 12.26
CA ALA A 82 -5.66 18.29 13.09
C ALA A 82 -5.40 19.40 14.11
N SER A 83 -5.10 19.04 15.35
CA SER A 83 -4.84 20.00 16.40
C SER A 83 -3.35 20.16 16.75
N GLN A 84 -2.50 19.27 16.25
CA GLN A 84 -1.05 19.30 16.54
C GLN A 84 -0.21 19.28 15.27
N ALA A 85 -0.40 18.27 14.40
CA ALA A 85 0.43 18.13 13.20
C ALA A 85 -0.32 17.45 12.04
N VAL A 86 0.09 17.80 10.81
CA VAL A 86 -0.26 17.08 9.59
C VAL A 86 1.02 16.62 8.93
N VAL A 87 1.27 15.32 8.98
CA VAL A 87 2.43 14.67 8.35
C VAL A 87 2.15 14.48 6.87
N ILE A 88 3.02 14.94 6.00
CA ILE A 88 2.78 15.07 4.56
C ILE A 88 3.87 14.36 3.75
N ASN A 89 3.43 13.64 2.72
CA ASN A 89 4.33 13.14 1.69
C ASN A 89 4.79 14.32 0.82
N ALA A 90 6.05 14.67 0.92
CA ALA A 90 6.65 15.78 0.18
C ALA A 90 6.85 15.47 -1.32
N ASP A 91 6.66 14.22 -1.75
CA ASP A 91 6.72 13.84 -3.17
C ASP A 91 5.37 14.06 -3.88
N ASP A 92 4.31 14.31 -3.11
CA ASP A 92 2.96 14.53 -3.63
C ASP A 92 2.64 16.02 -3.75
N ALA A 93 2.45 16.51 -4.98
CA ALA A 93 2.20 17.94 -5.23
C ALA A 93 0.85 18.41 -4.68
N PHE A 94 -0.18 17.56 -4.62
CA PHE A 94 -1.46 17.92 -4.01
C PHE A 94 -1.28 18.16 -2.51
N LEU A 95 -0.51 17.30 -1.83
CA LEU A 95 -0.25 17.43 -0.42
C LEU A 95 0.69 18.61 -0.11
N GLU A 96 1.68 18.88 -0.95
CA GLU A 96 2.52 20.08 -0.78
C GLU A 96 1.73 21.39 -0.95
N GLN A 97 0.75 21.44 -1.85
CA GLN A 97 -0.13 22.61 -1.95
C GLN A 97 -0.97 22.81 -0.70
N LEU A 98 -1.38 21.74 -0.02
CA LEU A 98 -2.12 21.79 1.23
C LEU A 98 -1.32 22.47 2.35
N VAL A 99 0.02 22.31 2.38
CA VAL A 99 0.88 22.97 3.37
C VAL A 99 0.68 24.48 3.41
N LEU A 100 0.50 25.12 2.25
CA LEU A 100 0.29 26.55 2.17
C LEU A 100 -0.98 27.01 2.91
N ARG A 101 -2.00 26.14 2.94
CA ARG A 101 -3.29 26.40 3.62
C ARG A 101 -3.24 26.10 5.12
N LEU A 102 -2.34 25.21 5.54
CA LEU A 102 -2.12 24.84 6.93
C LEU A 102 -1.11 25.76 7.63
N HIS A 103 -0.45 26.63 6.89
CA HIS A 103 0.65 27.44 7.41
C HIS A 103 0.26 28.23 8.65
N GLY A 104 1.02 28.03 9.72
CA GLY A 104 0.82 28.72 11.02
C GLY A 104 -0.33 28.19 11.89
N THR A 105 -1.06 27.14 11.46
CA THR A 105 -2.13 26.52 12.24
C THR A 105 -1.66 25.28 12.99
N VAL A 106 -0.87 24.44 12.34
CA VAL A 106 -0.31 23.20 12.89
C VAL A 106 1.09 22.96 12.31
N ASP A 107 1.85 22.08 12.95
CA ASP A 107 3.11 21.61 12.39
C ASP A 107 2.89 20.75 11.14
N THR A 108 3.76 20.88 10.14
CA THR A 108 3.66 20.12 8.90
C THR A 108 4.95 19.35 8.63
N PRO A 109 5.29 18.32 9.46
CA PRO A 109 6.46 17.48 9.20
C PRO A 109 6.28 16.70 7.91
N ARG A 110 7.39 16.51 7.19
CA ARG A 110 7.41 15.88 5.87
C ARG A 110 8.19 14.58 5.88
N PHE A 111 7.76 13.64 5.05
CA PHE A 111 8.54 12.49 4.64
C PHE A 111 8.59 12.43 3.10
N GLY A 112 9.53 11.68 2.56
CA GLY A 112 9.65 11.54 1.11
C GLY A 112 10.87 10.71 0.73
N VAL A 113 11.22 10.74 -0.56
CA VAL A 113 12.34 9.97 -1.10
C VAL A 113 13.43 10.89 -1.68
N SER A 114 14.66 10.38 -1.77
CA SER A 114 15.77 11.07 -2.42
C SER A 114 15.63 11.05 -3.94
N VAL A 115 16.38 11.91 -4.61
CA VAL A 115 16.45 11.93 -6.09
C VAL A 115 16.91 10.58 -6.62
N ASP A 116 17.89 9.93 -5.97
CA ASP A 116 18.39 8.62 -6.39
C ASP A 116 17.29 7.54 -6.37
N VAL A 117 16.37 7.61 -5.40
CA VAL A 117 15.22 6.69 -5.35
C VAL A 117 14.21 7.02 -6.46
N LEU A 118 13.98 8.30 -6.76
CA LEU A 118 13.12 8.69 -7.89
C LEU A 118 13.71 8.22 -9.23
N ASP A 119 15.02 8.36 -9.42
CA ASP A 119 15.70 7.93 -10.64
C ASP A 119 15.62 6.40 -10.85
N GLN A 120 15.56 5.63 -9.76
CA GLN A 120 15.34 4.18 -9.80
C GLN A 120 13.88 3.79 -10.08
N ASN A 121 12.95 4.74 -10.02
CA ASN A 121 11.54 4.52 -10.27
C ASN A 121 11.06 5.40 -11.45
N PRO A 122 11.48 5.11 -12.70
CA PRO A 122 11.23 5.97 -13.85
C PRO A 122 9.73 6.13 -14.19
N ARG A 123 8.88 5.19 -13.71
CA ARG A 123 7.41 5.30 -13.81
C ARG A 123 6.79 6.06 -12.63
N GLY A 124 7.63 6.63 -11.74
CA GLY A 124 7.20 7.37 -10.56
C GLY A 124 6.80 6.47 -9.38
N LEU A 125 6.22 7.11 -8.36
CA LEU A 125 5.82 6.46 -7.11
C LEU A 125 4.31 6.13 -7.05
N GLY A 126 3.63 6.14 -8.20
CA GLY A 126 2.18 5.90 -8.28
C GLY A 126 1.31 7.09 -7.87
N LEU A 127 1.89 8.28 -7.71
CA LEU A 127 1.15 9.48 -7.34
C LEU A 127 0.31 10.00 -8.52
N ALA A 128 -0.85 10.56 -8.22
CA ALA A 128 -1.73 11.16 -9.24
C ALA A 128 -1.12 12.43 -9.85
N SER A 129 -0.30 13.14 -9.10
CA SER A 129 0.43 14.29 -9.58
C SER A 129 1.70 13.85 -10.29
N MET A 130 1.77 14.08 -11.61
CA MET A 130 2.99 13.93 -12.41
C MET A 130 3.96 15.08 -12.09
N THR A 131 4.48 15.11 -10.88
CA THR A 131 5.43 16.17 -10.52
C THR A 131 6.83 15.74 -10.88
N GLU A 132 7.41 16.39 -11.89
CA GLU A 132 8.86 16.33 -12.08
C GLU A 132 9.55 16.97 -10.88
N ARG A 133 9.82 16.19 -9.88
CA ARG A 133 10.53 16.71 -8.73
C ARG A 133 12.02 16.70 -9.00
N ARG A 134 12.56 17.90 -9.13
CA ARG A 134 14.00 18.12 -9.36
C ARG A 134 14.75 18.63 -8.13
N MET A 135 14.06 18.84 -7.02
CA MET A 135 14.67 19.39 -5.81
C MET A 135 14.69 18.32 -4.70
N PRO A 136 15.79 18.21 -3.93
CA PRO A 136 15.82 17.36 -2.74
C PRO A 136 14.67 17.76 -1.82
N SER A 137 13.95 16.78 -1.31
CA SER A 137 12.95 17.03 -0.29
C SER A 137 13.61 17.52 0.98
N GLU A 138 13.14 18.62 1.55
CA GLU A 138 13.42 19.02 2.91
C GLU A 138 12.62 18.14 3.92
N ALA A 139 12.50 16.85 3.62
CA ALA A 139 11.75 15.94 4.45
C ALA A 139 12.51 15.63 5.73
N GLY A 140 11.80 15.70 6.85
CA GLY A 140 12.34 15.27 8.15
C GLY A 140 12.64 13.78 8.21
N VAL A 141 11.91 12.96 7.41
CA VAL A 141 12.23 11.55 7.18
C VAL A 141 12.41 11.32 5.68
N LEU A 142 13.60 10.92 5.27
CA LEU A 142 13.95 10.78 3.86
C LEU A 142 14.45 9.36 3.57
N VAL A 143 13.80 8.67 2.64
CA VAL A 143 14.27 7.40 2.07
C VAL A 143 15.45 7.68 1.14
N ARG A 144 16.60 7.07 1.42
CA ARG A 144 17.85 7.29 0.69
C ARG A 144 18.10 6.23 -0.38
N SER A 145 17.71 5.00 -0.09
CA SER A 145 17.85 3.87 -1.01
C SER A 145 16.83 2.79 -0.69
N VAL A 146 16.50 1.97 -1.69
CA VAL A 146 15.64 0.79 -1.54
C VAL A 146 16.27 -0.37 -2.30
N SER A 147 16.36 -1.54 -1.66
CA SER A 147 16.85 -2.76 -2.27
C SER A 147 16.09 -3.97 -1.70
N GLY A 148 15.22 -4.57 -2.49
CA GLY A 148 14.37 -5.69 -2.06
C GLY A 148 13.54 -5.32 -0.83
N ARG A 149 13.78 -5.98 0.30
CA ARG A 149 13.13 -5.72 1.60
C ARG A 149 13.99 -4.89 2.55
N SER A 150 14.91 -4.10 2.04
CA SER A 150 15.76 -3.22 2.82
C SER A 150 15.68 -1.81 2.27
N SER A 151 15.68 -0.84 3.16
CA SER A 151 15.73 0.58 2.83
C SER A 151 16.71 1.28 3.76
N GLU A 152 17.32 2.35 3.28
CA GLU A 152 18.08 3.28 4.10
C GLU A 152 17.31 4.57 4.25
N VAL A 153 17.21 5.06 5.47
CA VAL A 153 16.50 6.31 5.80
C VAL A 153 17.39 7.26 6.61
N THR A 154 17.13 8.56 6.46
CA THR A 154 17.63 9.58 7.39
C THR A 154 16.46 10.21 8.12
N ILE A 155 16.63 10.50 9.41
CA ILE A 155 15.62 11.17 10.25
C ILE A 155 16.26 12.46 10.74
N ASP A 156 15.65 13.61 10.42
CA ASP A 156 16.13 14.97 10.77
C ASP A 156 17.57 15.27 10.36
N GLY A 157 17.99 14.77 9.20
CA GLY A 157 19.36 14.92 8.74
C GLY A 157 20.39 14.16 9.57
N GLY A 158 19.94 13.28 10.47
CA GLY A 158 20.79 12.39 11.26
C GLY A 158 21.48 11.31 10.42
N PRO A 159 22.13 10.33 11.07
CA PRO A 159 22.84 9.26 10.36
C PRO A 159 21.89 8.41 9.53
N VAL A 160 22.43 7.87 8.42
CA VAL A 160 21.72 6.88 7.60
C VAL A 160 21.50 5.61 8.43
N THR A 161 20.25 5.17 8.47
CA THR A 161 19.82 4.00 9.24
C THR A 161 19.14 3.00 8.31
N SER A 162 19.56 1.74 8.40
CA SER A 162 18.92 0.66 7.64
C SER A 162 17.60 0.24 8.29
N VAL A 163 16.56 0.11 7.47
CA VAL A 163 15.22 -0.35 7.86
C VAL A 163 14.88 -1.60 7.08
N ARG A 164 14.51 -2.66 7.77
CA ARG A 164 13.94 -3.84 7.13
C ARG A 164 12.45 -3.58 6.86
N LEU A 165 12.03 -3.80 5.62
CA LEU A 165 10.65 -3.61 5.19
C LEU A 165 9.83 -4.89 5.33
N PRO A 166 8.51 -4.80 5.59
CA PRO A 166 7.63 -5.97 5.65
C PRO A 166 7.53 -6.70 4.32
N ALA A 167 7.61 -5.98 3.19
CA ALA A 167 7.60 -6.56 1.84
C ALA A 167 8.53 -5.79 0.90
N ARG A 168 8.65 -6.24 -0.36
CA ARG A 168 9.49 -5.62 -1.40
C ARG A 168 8.78 -4.41 -2.00
N GLY A 169 9.53 -3.40 -2.38
CA GLY A 169 9.07 -2.27 -3.19
C GLY A 169 9.25 -0.92 -2.54
N THR A 170 9.40 0.10 -3.39
CA THR A 170 9.62 1.49 -2.96
C THR A 170 8.44 2.02 -2.15
N HIS A 171 7.21 1.60 -2.46
CA HIS A 171 6.03 2.01 -1.70
C HIS A 171 6.10 1.62 -0.23
N TYR A 172 6.64 0.43 0.12
CA TYR A 172 6.83 0.04 1.52
C TYR A 172 7.89 0.88 2.23
N ALA A 173 8.89 1.38 1.51
CA ALA A 173 9.87 2.30 2.09
C ALA A 173 9.24 3.68 2.35
N VAL A 174 8.37 4.14 1.45
CA VAL A 174 7.59 5.38 1.63
C VAL A 174 6.63 5.24 2.81
N ASP A 175 5.91 4.12 2.93
CA ASP A 175 5.03 3.83 4.06
C ASP A 175 5.80 3.77 5.39
N ALA A 176 6.99 3.16 5.39
CA ALA A 176 7.87 3.16 6.57
C ALA A 176 8.31 4.58 6.96
N ALA A 177 8.64 5.42 5.97
CA ALA A 177 8.97 6.81 6.23
C ALA A 177 7.78 7.62 6.78
N ALA A 178 6.57 7.37 6.26
CA ALA A 178 5.33 7.94 6.79
C ALA A 178 5.09 7.53 8.24
N ALA A 179 5.26 6.23 8.55
CA ALA A 179 5.11 5.70 9.90
C ALA A 179 6.12 6.31 10.88
N LEU A 180 7.40 6.44 10.49
CA LEU A 180 8.45 7.09 11.29
C LEU A 180 8.10 8.57 11.56
N ALA A 181 7.68 9.31 10.53
CA ALA A 181 7.31 10.72 10.65
C ALA A 181 6.05 10.88 11.52
N GLY A 182 5.05 10.01 11.36
CA GLY A 182 3.84 9.97 12.18
C GLY A 182 4.12 9.66 13.64
N ALA A 183 4.90 8.61 13.89
CA ALA A 183 5.30 8.24 15.26
C ALA A 183 6.09 9.37 15.95
N ARG A 184 6.99 10.02 15.21
CA ARG A 184 7.72 11.18 15.72
C ARG A 184 6.80 12.35 16.08
N ALA A 185 5.82 12.65 15.22
CA ALA A 185 4.86 13.72 15.48
C ALA A 185 3.99 13.43 16.72
N VAL A 186 3.59 12.16 16.93
CA VAL A 186 2.79 11.74 18.08
C VAL A 186 3.60 11.68 19.37
N LEU A 187 4.81 11.13 19.34
CA LEU A 187 5.62 10.86 20.54
C LEU A 187 6.48 12.05 20.98
N GLY A 188 6.80 12.99 20.06
CA GLY A 188 7.62 14.15 20.33
C GLY A 188 8.98 13.76 20.93
N SER A 189 9.31 14.26 22.11
CA SER A 189 10.58 13.97 22.81
C SER A 189 10.73 12.51 23.28
N ARG A 190 9.66 11.70 23.26
CA ARG A 190 9.69 10.27 23.58
C ARG A 190 10.01 9.40 22.36
N PHE A 191 10.11 9.99 21.19
CA PHE A 191 10.43 9.25 19.97
C PHE A 191 11.90 8.78 20.00
N ASP A 192 12.10 7.48 19.89
CA ASP A 192 13.40 6.84 19.75
C ASP A 192 13.53 6.23 18.35
N PRO A 193 14.40 6.77 17.48
CA PRO A 193 14.57 6.28 16.12
C PRO A 193 14.98 4.80 16.05
N ALA A 194 15.82 4.33 16.97
CA ALA A 194 16.31 2.95 16.97
C ALA A 194 15.18 1.97 17.29
N ILE A 195 14.35 2.30 18.29
CA ILE A 195 13.18 1.51 18.64
C ILE A 195 12.19 1.51 17.47
N ALA A 196 11.89 2.66 16.88
CA ALA A 196 10.95 2.79 15.79
C ALA A 196 11.37 1.97 14.56
N VAL A 197 12.64 2.06 14.15
CA VAL A 197 13.21 1.28 13.04
C VAL A 197 13.16 -0.23 13.32
N SER A 198 13.55 -0.64 14.54
CA SER A 198 13.49 -2.05 14.96
C SER A 198 12.06 -2.58 14.94
N THR A 199 11.10 -1.77 15.38
CA THR A 199 9.67 -2.14 15.38
C THR A 199 9.17 -2.37 13.95
N ILE A 200 9.44 -1.46 13.00
CA ILE A 200 9.08 -1.66 11.59
C ILE A 200 9.68 -2.97 11.07
N GLY A 201 10.96 -3.25 11.40
CA GLY A 201 11.62 -4.48 10.96
C GLY A 201 11.01 -5.77 11.50
N SER A 202 10.21 -5.70 12.56
CA SER A 202 9.49 -6.83 13.18
C SER A 202 8.07 -7.03 12.65
N ILE A 203 7.52 -6.04 11.93
CA ILE A 203 6.16 -6.12 11.37
C ILE A 203 6.11 -7.23 10.30
N PRO A 204 5.21 -8.20 10.41
CA PRO A 204 5.01 -9.20 9.38
C PRO A 204 4.48 -8.54 8.07
N PRO A 205 4.64 -9.21 6.92
CA PRO A 205 3.99 -8.75 5.70
C PRO A 205 2.49 -8.58 5.91
N VAL A 206 1.95 -7.47 5.44
CA VAL A 206 0.51 -7.21 5.48
C VAL A 206 -0.21 -8.23 4.61
N PHE A 207 -1.36 -8.67 5.06
CA PHE A 207 -2.26 -9.61 4.42
C PHE A 207 -2.37 -9.45 2.89
N GLY A 208 -1.90 -10.46 2.14
CA GLY A 208 -1.88 -10.47 0.68
C GLY A 208 -0.91 -9.49 0.00
N ARG A 209 -0.14 -8.71 0.74
CA ARG A 209 0.76 -7.67 0.19
C ARG A 209 2.22 -8.08 0.32
N GLY A 210 2.68 -8.96 -0.57
CA GLY A 210 4.03 -9.55 -0.49
C GLY A 210 4.14 -10.60 0.62
N GLU A 211 3.02 -11.15 1.06
CA GLU A 211 2.93 -12.22 2.04
C GLU A 211 3.41 -13.54 1.44
N THR A 212 4.35 -14.20 2.10
CA THR A 212 4.86 -15.51 1.68
C THR A 212 4.36 -16.59 2.61
N LEU A 213 3.63 -17.57 2.09
CA LEU A 213 2.97 -18.63 2.84
C LEU A 213 3.42 -20.02 2.39
N GLN A 214 3.32 -20.98 3.31
CA GLN A 214 3.40 -22.39 2.98
C GLN A 214 2.01 -22.94 2.66
N VAL A 215 1.77 -23.30 1.42
CA VAL A 215 0.48 -23.77 0.93
C VAL A 215 0.65 -25.13 0.29
N ARG A 216 0.05 -26.17 0.87
CA ARG A 216 0.15 -27.55 0.35
C ARG A 216 1.59 -28.02 0.08
N GLY A 217 2.54 -27.60 0.93
CA GLY A 217 3.96 -27.93 0.81
C GLY A 217 4.74 -27.07 -0.22
N LYS A 218 4.12 -26.05 -0.79
CA LYS A 218 4.73 -25.08 -1.70
C LYS A 218 4.92 -23.74 -1.03
N THR A 219 6.01 -23.06 -1.34
CA THR A 219 6.18 -21.65 -0.94
C THR A 219 5.53 -20.76 -1.98
N VAL A 220 4.58 -19.93 -1.56
CA VAL A 220 3.79 -19.06 -2.44
C VAL A 220 3.83 -17.64 -1.92
N GLU A 221 4.16 -16.68 -2.78
CA GLU A 221 4.06 -15.25 -2.51
C GLU A 221 2.74 -14.71 -3.05
N PHE A 222 2.03 -13.94 -2.25
CA PHE A 222 0.77 -13.31 -2.60
C PHE A 222 0.97 -11.81 -2.83
N VAL A 223 0.57 -11.33 -4.01
CA VAL A 223 0.73 -9.94 -4.45
C VAL A 223 -0.63 -9.35 -4.82
N LEU A 224 -1.15 -8.49 -3.98
CA LEU A 224 -2.43 -7.81 -4.18
C LEU A 224 -2.23 -6.57 -5.06
N VAL A 225 -3.04 -6.46 -6.13
CA VAL A 225 -3.13 -5.27 -6.98
C VAL A 225 -4.57 -4.74 -6.94
N GLN A 226 -4.73 -3.45 -6.61
CA GLN A 226 -6.04 -2.84 -6.38
C GLN A 226 -6.33 -1.67 -7.32
N ASN A 227 -5.29 -0.97 -7.77
CA ASN A 227 -5.36 0.16 -8.68
C ASN A 227 -4.15 0.16 -9.62
N PRO A 228 -4.14 0.96 -10.70
CA PRO A 228 -3.03 1.00 -11.65
C PRO A 228 -1.67 1.27 -11.01
N ALA A 229 -1.62 2.18 -10.03
CA ALA A 229 -0.39 2.54 -9.35
C ALA A 229 0.18 1.35 -8.56
N SER A 230 -0.64 0.70 -7.72
CA SER A 230 -0.22 -0.48 -6.97
C SER A 230 0.14 -1.65 -7.89
N PHE A 231 -0.56 -1.79 -9.03
CA PHE A 231 -0.27 -2.82 -10.00
C PHE A 231 1.13 -2.58 -10.62
N GLN A 232 1.40 -1.37 -11.12
CA GLN A 232 2.70 -1.04 -11.70
C GLN A 232 3.84 -1.19 -10.71
N LEU A 233 3.70 -0.62 -9.50
CA LEU A 233 4.72 -0.71 -8.47
C LEU A 233 5.02 -2.15 -8.06
N ASN A 234 4.01 -3.02 -7.97
CA ASN A 234 4.23 -4.42 -7.66
C ASN A 234 4.95 -5.17 -8.79
N ILE A 235 4.60 -4.92 -10.07
CA ILE A 235 5.32 -5.52 -11.20
C ILE A 235 6.79 -5.06 -11.23
N ASP A 236 7.03 -3.75 -11.10
CA ASP A 236 8.36 -3.17 -11.15
C ASP A 236 9.29 -3.69 -10.04
N HIS A 237 8.71 -4.19 -8.95
CA HIS A 237 9.45 -4.68 -7.78
C HIS A 237 9.29 -6.19 -7.51
N LEU A 238 8.75 -6.96 -8.46
CA LEU A 238 8.76 -8.42 -8.36
C LEU A 238 10.18 -8.93 -8.12
N ASP A 239 10.29 -10.07 -7.45
CA ASP A 239 11.60 -10.72 -7.32
C ASP A 239 12.15 -11.04 -8.71
N PRO A 240 13.35 -10.56 -9.07
CA PRO A 240 13.98 -10.92 -10.34
C PRO A 240 14.16 -12.45 -10.54
N ALA A 241 14.03 -13.23 -9.47
CA ALA A 241 14.05 -14.68 -9.51
C ALA A 241 12.65 -15.31 -9.71
N THR A 242 11.58 -14.51 -9.83
CA THR A 242 10.23 -15.03 -10.09
C THR A 242 10.17 -15.73 -11.44
N GLU A 243 9.89 -17.02 -11.42
CA GLU A 243 9.81 -17.88 -12.62
C GLU A 243 8.40 -18.40 -12.88
N GLN A 244 7.51 -18.37 -11.90
CA GLN A 244 6.14 -18.90 -12.05
C GLN A 244 5.12 -17.89 -11.51
N ILE A 245 4.15 -17.57 -12.36
CA ILE A 245 3.12 -16.56 -12.05
C ILE A 245 1.74 -17.10 -12.37
N LEU A 246 0.84 -17.07 -11.41
CA LEU A 246 -0.60 -17.09 -11.61
C LEU A 246 -1.12 -15.67 -11.44
N PHE A 247 -1.85 -15.18 -12.44
CA PHE A 247 -2.45 -13.84 -12.38
C PHE A 247 -3.98 -13.92 -12.49
N ALA A 248 -4.68 -13.39 -11.49
CA ALA A 248 -6.13 -13.50 -11.40
C ALA A 248 -6.79 -12.16 -11.10
N LEU A 249 -7.65 -11.68 -12.00
CA LEU A 249 -8.51 -10.53 -11.78
C LEU A 249 -9.96 -10.96 -11.52
N GLY A 250 -10.54 -10.41 -10.46
CA GLY A 250 -11.87 -10.73 -9.99
C GLY A 250 -12.93 -9.71 -10.37
N SER A 251 -14.14 -9.91 -9.84
CA SER A 251 -15.31 -9.08 -10.09
C SER A 251 -15.27 -7.69 -9.46
N ASP A 252 -14.35 -7.46 -8.54
CA ASP A 252 -14.07 -6.16 -7.95
C ASP A 252 -13.46 -5.18 -8.97
N VAL A 253 -12.81 -5.69 -10.01
CA VAL A 253 -12.37 -4.91 -11.16
C VAL A 253 -13.55 -4.74 -12.12
N ARG A 254 -14.34 -3.68 -11.90
CA ARG A 254 -15.57 -3.43 -12.68
C ARG A 254 -15.26 -3.15 -14.14
N ASP A 255 -14.30 -2.26 -14.40
CA ASP A 255 -13.82 -1.91 -15.73
C ASP A 255 -12.34 -2.27 -15.86
N PRO A 256 -11.98 -3.37 -16.52
CA PRO A 256 -10.60 -3.79 -16.72
C PRO A 256 -9.75 -2.79 -17.51
N SER A 257 -10.37 -1.92 -18.33
CA SER A 257 -9.64 -0.88 -19.06
C SER A 257 -8.91 0.10 -18.14
N TYR A 258 -9.32 0.15 -16.89
CA TYR A 258 -8.66 0.92 -15.84
C TYR A 258 -7.19 0.51 -15.63
N PHE A 259 -6.86 -0.75 -15.87
CA PHE A 259 -5.48 -1.26 -15.78
C PHE A 259 -4.66 -1.11 -17.06
N TRP A 260 -5.25 -0.72 -18.19
CA TRP A 260 -4.52 -0.61 -19.46
C TRP A 260 -3.32 0.36 -19.45
N PRO A 261 -3.27 1.42 -18.63
CA PRO A 261 -2.07 2.24 -18.51
C PRO A 261 -0.86 1.53 -17.87
N VAL A 262 -1.07 0.37 -17.25
CA VAL A 262 0.01 -0.39 -16.61
C VAL A 262 0.83 -1.13 -17.66
N ASP A 263 2.12 -0.91 -17.66
CA ASP A 263 3.08 -1.65 -18.50
C ASP A 263 3.37 -3.01 -17.86
N THR A 264 2.81 -4.06 -18.44
CA THR A 264 2.98 -5.44 -17.97
C THR A 264 4.15 -6.18 -18.64
N SER A 265 4.86 -5.54 -19.58
CA SER A 265 5.94 -6.16 -20.35
C SER A 265 7.07 -6.74 -19.48
N GLY A 266 7.27 -6.14 -18.28
CA GLY A 266 8.25 -6.62 -17.31
C GLY A 266 7.97 -8.02 -16.73
N LEU A 267 6.75 -8.55 -16.88
CA LEU A 267 6.42 -9.92 -16.45
C LEU A 267 7.08 -10.99 -17.35
N GLY A 268 7.28 -10.69 -18.63
CA GLY A 268 7.81 -11.62 -19.62
C GLY A 268 6.89 -12.80 -19.93
N HIS A 269 6.43 -13.51 -18.91
CA HIS A 269 5.43 -14.59 -19.03
C HIS A 269 4.50 -14.65 -17.81
N VAL A 270 3.34 -15.28 -18.01
CA VAL A 270 2.39 -15.67 -16.96
C VAL A 270 1.94 -17.10 -17.25
N ASP A 271 2.14 -18.03 -16.31
CA ASP A 271 1.80 -19.44 -16.52
C ASP A 271 0.31 -19.66 -16.62
N ILE A 272 -0.45 -19.03 -15.72
CA ILE A 272 -1.92 -19.15 -15.69
C ILE A 272 -2.54 -17.78 -15.48
N VAL A 273 -3.46 -17.42 -16.38
CA VAL A 273 -4.37 -16.27 -16.24
C VAL A 273 -5.73 -16.79 -15.78
N SER A 274 -6.34 -16.15 -14.77
CA SER A 274 -7.59 -16.62 -14.18
C SER A 274 -8.49 -15.50 -13.64
N GLY A 275 -9.61 -15.89 -13.07
CA GLY A 275 -10.60 -15.01 -12.47
C GLY A 275 -11.72 -14.62 -13.43
N SER A 276 -12.68 -13.84 -12.93
CA SER A 276 -13.85 -13.43 -13.74
C SER A 276 -13.50 -12.45 -14.87
N LYS A 277 -12.30 -11.88 -14.85
CA LYS A 277 -11.74 -10.95 -15.84
C LYS A 277 -10.51 -11.53 -16.56
N ALA A 278 -10.47 -12.86 -16.68
CA ALA A 278 -9.33 -13.56 -17.26
C ALA A 278 -9.10 -13.18 -18.73
N ASP A 279 -10.16 -13.05 -19.53
CA ASP A 279 -10.03 -12.77 -20.97
C ASP A 279 -9.53 -11.32 -21.20
N GLU A 280 -10.05 -10.37 -20.44
CA GLU A 280 -9.62 -8.97 -20.51
C GLU A 280 -8.17 -8.80 -20.05
N LEU A 281 -7.78 -9.51 -18.98
CA LEU A 281 -6.39 -9.54 -18.52
C LEU A 281 -5.46 -10.18 -19.56
N ALA A 282 -5.87 -11.30 -20.14
CA ALA A 282 -5.11 -11.96 -21.19
C ALA A 282 -4.92 -11.07 -22.43
N LEU A 283 -5.95 -10.28 -22.77
CA LEU A 283 -5.86 -9.31 -23.85
C LEU A 283 -4.81 -8.24 -23.56
N GLN A 284 -4.83 -7.64 -22.37
CA GLN A 284 -3.82 -6.66 -21.95
C GLN A 284 -2.41 -7.25 -22.00
N LEU A 285 -2.19 -8.39 -21.37
CA LEU A 285 -0.90 -9.08 -21.36
C LEU A 285 -0.38 -9.36 -22.78
N SER A 286 -1.29 -9.74 -23.69
CA SER A 286 -0.93 -9.99 -25.11
C SER A 286 -0.51 -8.71 -25.83
N TYR A 287 -1.12 -7.55 -25.54
CA TYR A 287 -0.69 -6.27 -26.10
C TYR A 287 0.71 -5.88 -25.64
N ASP A 288 1.08 -6.24 -24.43
CA ASP A 288 2.42 -5.99 -23.87
C ASP A 288 3.44 -7.09 -24.23
N ASN A 289 3.06 -8.05 -25.11
CA ASN A 289 3.87 -9.19 -25.53
C ASN A 289 4.28 -10.13 -24.38
N VAL A 290 3.47 -10.22 -23.33
CA VAL A 290 3.67 -11.20 -22.26
C VAL A 290 3.20 -12.57 -22.74
N GLU A 291 4.05 -13.58 -22.61
CA GLU A 291 3.70 -14.95 -22.96
C GLU A 291 2.69 -15.51 -21.95
N ILE A 292 1.59 -16.07 -22.44
CA ILE A 292 0.54 -16.66 -21.61
C ILE A 292 0.55 -18.17 -21.82
N GLY A 293 0.79 -18.92 -20.74
CA GLY A 293 0.75 -20.36 -20.76
C GLY A 293 -0.67 -20.89 -20.95
N ARG A 294 -1.58 -20.54 -20.04
CA ARG A 294 -2.99 -20.99 -20.08
C ARG A 294 -3.95 -19.94 -19.52
N ILE A 295 -5.18 -19.96 -20.02
CA ILE A 295 -6.32 -19.23 -19.43
C ILE A 295 -7.24 -20.27 -18.79
N VAL A 296 -7.49 -20.16 -17.49
CA VAL A 296 -8.33 -21.04 -16.69
C VAL A 296 -9.35 -20.19 -15.94
N HIS A 297 -10.58 -20.13 -16.42
CA HIS A 297 -11.60 -19.21 -15.87
C HIS A 297 -12.03 -19.56 -14.44
N ASP A 298 -12.10 -20.86 -14.11
CA ASP A 298 -12.37 -21.27 -12.72
C ASP A 298 -11.14 -21.03 -11.85
N LEU A 299 -11.26 -20.10 -10.92
CA LEU A 299 -10.13 -19.68 -10.06
C LEU A 299 -9.64 -20.82 -9.16
N GLY A 300 -10.54 -21.67 -8.64
CA GLY A 300 -10.16 -22.80 -7.81
C GLY A 300 -9.31 -23.81 -8.59
N ALA A 301 -9.80 -24.18 -9.80
CA ALA A 301 -9.05 -25.06 -10.70
C ALA A 301 -7.71 -24.47 -11.12
N ALA A 302 -7.65 -23.16 -11.39
CA ALA A 302 -6.41 -22.46 -11.73
C ALA A 302 -5.38 -22.54 -10.58
N VAL A 303 -5.81 -22.30 -9.36
CA VAL A 303 -4.96 -22.37 -8.16
C VAL A 303 -4.47 -23.81 -7.95
N ASP A 304 -5.35 -24.81 -8.08
CA ASP A 304 -4.98 -26.22 -7.93
C ASP A 304 -3.96 -26.65 -8.99
N GLU A 305 -4.16 -26.27 -10.25
CA GLU A 305 -3.24 -26.53 -11.35
C GLU A 305 -1.88 -25.85 -11.12
N PHE A 306 -1.88 -24.57 -10.72
CA PHE A 306 -0.67 -23.80 -10.44
C PHE A 306 0.15 -24.43 -9.30
N LEU A 307 -0.49 -24.86 -8.24
CA LEU A 307 0.15 -25.50 -7.11
C LEU A 307 0.67 -26.93 -7.47
N ALA A 308 0.03 -27.61 -8.42
CA ALA A 308 0.47 -28.91 -8.90
C ALA A 308 1.72 -28.83 -9.80
N MET A 309 2.03 -27.67 -10.37
CA MET A 309 3.26 -27.47 -11.15
C MET A 309 4.50 -27.77 -10.28
N PRO A 310 5.62 -28.26 -10.89
CA PRO A 310 6.90 -28.36 -10.18
C PRO A 310 7.28 -27.04 -9.49
N ASP A 311 8.12 -27.12 -8.46
CA ASP A 311 8.66 -25.91 -7.86
C ASP A 311 9.58 -25.19 -8.87
N PRO A 312 9.59 -23.84 -8.88
CA PRO A 312 10.48 -23.09 -9.73
C PRO A 312 11.94 -23.36 -9.34
N ALA A 313 12.86 -23.26 -10.30
CA ALA A 313 14.29 -23.45 -10.05
C ALA A 313 14.86 -22.31 -9.19
N ARG A 314 14.28 -21.11 -9.33
CA ARG A 314 14.62 -19.92 -8.55
C ARG A 314 13.35 -19.22 -8.09
N GLY A 315 13.46 -18.46 -7.01
CA GLY A 315 12.32 -17.72 -6.45
C GLY A 315 11.28 -18.64 -5.82
N VAL A 316 10.05 -18.16 -5.83
CA VAL A 316 8.87 -18.87 -5.29
C VAL A 316 7.71 -18.75 -6.27
N LYS A 317 6.69 -19.57 -6.11
CA LYS A 317 5.44 -19.42 -6.86
C LYS A 317 4.81 -18.09 -6.48
N THR A 318 4.46 -17.26 -7.46
CA THR A 318 3.86 -15.93 -7.23
C THR A 318 2.43 -15.88 -7.72
N VAL A 319 1.51 -15.46 -6.87
CA VAL A 319 0.11 -15.24 -7.23
C VAL A 319 -0.19 -13.75 -7.15
N ILE A 320 -0.45 -13.15 -8.31
CA ILE A 320 -0.87 -11.75 -8.44
C ILE A 320 -2.39 -11.75 -8.56
N PHE A 321 -3.09 -10.95 -7.77
CA PHE A 321 -4.56 -10.95 -7.80
C PHE A 321 -5.19 -9.62 -7.36
N SER A 322 -6.43 -9.39 -7.82
CA SER A 322 -7.29 -8.36 -7.24
C SER A 322 -7.91 -8.82 -5.92
N ALA A 323 -8.53 -7.91 -5.18
CA ALA A 323 -9.06 -8.19 -3.85
C ALA A 323 -10.12 -9.30 -3.81
N ASP A 324 -11.02 -9.39 -4.80
CA ASP A 324 -11.99 -10.48 -4.89
C ASP A 324 -11.30 -11.82 -5.15
N SER A 325 -10.40 -11.85 -6.13
CA SER A 325 -9.62 -13.07 -6.45
C SER A 325 -8.76 -13.51 -5.26
N MET A 326 -8.19 -12.57 -4.50
CA MET A 326 -7.44 -12.88 -3.28
C MET A 326 -8.31 -13.58 -2.25
N ARG A 327 -9.47 -12.99 -1.90
CA ARG A 327 -10.38 -13.58 -0.90
C ARG A 327 -10.82 -14.98 -1.32
N ARG A 328 -11.18 -15.18 -2.60
CA ARG A 328 -11.61 -16.47 -3.14
C ARG A 328 -10.48 -17.49 -3.17
N THR A 329 -9.27 -17.08 -3.56
CA THR A 329 -8.08 -17.95 -3.52
C THR A 329 -7.79 -18.41 -2.08
N ARG A 330 -7.78 -17.50 -1.12
CA ARG A 330 -7.55 -17.84 0.29
C ARG A 330 -8.63 -18.76 0.84
N ALA A 331 -9.89 -18.50 0.55
CA ALA A 331 -11.01 -19.38 0.95
C ALA A 331 -10.85 -20.79 0.35
N HIS A 332 -10.50 -20.90 -0.95
CA HIS A 332 -10.26 -22.18 -1.63
C HIS A 332 -9.11 -22.97 -0.97
N LEU A 333 -8.10 -22.27 -0.50
CA LEU A 333 -6.94 -22.87 0.16
C LEU A 333 -7.16 -23.15 1.65
N GLY A 334 -8.31 -22.83 2.21
CA GLY A 334 -8.60 -22.95 3.65
C GLY A 334 -7.78 -21.97 4.53
N LEU A 335 -7.28 -20.90 3.94
CA LEU A 335 -6.61 -19.82 4.65
C LEU A 335 -7.66 -18.81 5.16
N SER A 336 -7.31 -18.06 6.22
CA SER A 336 -8.17 -16.96 6.65
C SER A 336 -8.44 -16.01 5.48
N ALA A 337 -9.71 -15.68 5.25
CA ALA A 337 -10.12 -14.70 4.24
C ALA A 337 -10.12 -13.26 4.79
N VAL A 338 -9.92 -13.12 6.07
CA VAL A 338 -9.86 -11.85 6.81
C VAL A 338 -8.56 -11.83 7.60
N GLU A 339 -7.96 -10.67 7.70
CA GLU A 339 -6.81 -10.45 8.57
C GLU A 339 -7.18 -10.86 10.01
N ALA A 340 -6.34 -11.65 10.64
CA ALA A 340 -6.58 -12.00 12.04
C ALA A 340 -6.45 -10.72 12.89
N PRO A 341 -7.36 -10.43 13.81
CA PRO A 341 -7.13 -9.38 14.79
C PRO A 341 -5.87 -9.73 15.60
N GLU A 342 -4.93 -8.80 15.64
CA GLU A 342 -3.74 -8.89 16.51
C GLU A 342 -4.11 -8.81 17.99
#